data_2d5ebc97dab7bd641fcf0a23d5e38543
#
_entry.id   2d5ebc97dab7bd641fcf0a23d5e38543
#
_cell.length_a   1.000
_cell.length_b   1.000
_cell.length_c   1.000
_cell.angle_alpha   90.00
_cell.angle_beta   90.00
_cell.angle_gamma   90.00
#
_symmetry.space_group_name_H-M   'P 1'
#
loop_
_entity.id
_entity.type
_entity.pdbx_description
1 polymer ?
#
loop_
_entity_poly.entity_id
_entity_poly.type
_entity_poly.pdbx_seq_one_letter_code
_entity_poly.pdbx_strand_id
1 'polypeptide(L)'
;MHHKDIQIIFDFDKLALNEVLGFENKEFITACAISGDVQEGKVRNLRLKVPFVCGTDYFEANQFLEEGYQKTSVQKSRQQELVFPQFDFDKDKFFQTVWMRRSIRRFQKQPITQEDYWRIMQHLEQPLPTENLEEIEIYSVVHRVEGISPGLYKGMHLIKAGNFSEKTGYLCINQAIARDSAVTLFLVSDYINYQTAMQIAGFLGQRVYLVSNYWGIHCSGIGAYYDDETQEFLETNKDVLYAMAIGI
;
A
#
# COMPACT_ATOMS: atom_id res chain seq x y z
N MET A 1 -0.72 -9.44 26.36
CA MET A 1 -0.72 -10.03 25.01
C MET A 1 0.73 -10.29 24.64
N HIS A 2 1.09 -11.52 24.36
CA HIS A 2 2.42 -11.82 23.85
C HIS A 2 2.51 -11.19 22.45
N HIS A 3 3.51 -10.33 22.23
CA HIS A 3 3.84 -9.85 20.91
C HIS A 3 4.32 -11.06 20.08
N LYS A 4 3.45 -11.56 19.23
CA LYS A 4 3.86 -12.56 18.25
C LYS A 4 4.16 -11.82 16.97
N ASP A 5 5.34 -12.01 16.45
CA ASP A 5 5.69 -11.52 15.14
C ASP A 5 4.75 -12.16 14.11
N ILE A 6 4.31 -11.35 13.17
CA ILE A 6 3.42 -11.80 12.09
C ILE A 6 4.21 -11.66 10.80
N GLN A 7 4.50 -12.79 10.17
CA GLN A 7 5.07 -12.84 8.84
C GLN A 7 3.95 -12.78 7.80
N ILE A 8 4.16 -12.01 6.73
CA ILE A 8 3.26 -11.95 5.58
C ILE A 8 3.90 -12.70 4.42
N ILE A 9 3.13 -13.57 3.78
CA ILE A 9 3.57 -14.36 2.63
C ILE A 9 2.69 -14.01 1.43
N PHE A 10 3.31 -13.64 0.33
CA PHE A 10 2.64 -13.37 -0.93
C PHE A 10 2.84 -14.49 -1.96
N ASP A 11 3.99 -15.19 -1.92
CA ASP A 11 4.34 -16.26 -2.84
C ASP A 11 4.06 -17.63 -2.23
N PHE A 12 2.89 -18.17 -2.51
CA PHE A 12 2.48 -19.53 -2.16
C PHE A 12 1.59 -20.09 -3.29
N ASP A 13 1.26 -21.36 -3.23
CA ASP A 13 0.34 -21.97 -4.20
C ASP A 13 -1.11 -21.50 -3.93
N LYS A 14 -1.43 -20.33 -4.50
CA LYS A 14 -2.72 -19.67 -4.34
C LYS A 14 -3.86 -20.50 -4.94
N LEU A 15 -3.61 -21.15 -6.08
CA LEU A 15 -4.63 -21.93 -6.78
C LEU A 15 -4.98 -23.17 -5.98
N ALA A 16 -3.98 -23.91 -5.47
CA ALA A 16 -4.22 -25.07 -4.63
C ALA A 16 -4.93 -24.67 -3.33
N LEU A 17 -4.60 -23.53 -2.74
CA LEU A 17 -5.23 -23.08 -1.50
C LEU A 17 -6.68 -22.62 -1.73
N ASN A 18 -6.98 -21.96 -2.85
CA ASN A 18 -8.36 -21.64 -3.26
C ASN A 18 -9.21 -22.90 -3.39
N GLU A 19 -8.66 -23.98 -3.98
CA GLU A 19 -9.35 -25.26 -4.11
C GLU A 19 -9.63 -25.89 -2.74
N VAL A 20 -8.63 -25.91 -1.85
CA VAL A 20 -8.76 -26.44 -0.46
C VAL A 20 -9.84 -25.70 0.32
N LEU A 21 -9.90 -24.35 0.16
CA LEU A 21 -10.88 -23.50 0.84
C LEU A 21 -12.25 -23.48 0.16
N GLY A 22 -12.36 -24.05 -1.05
CA GLY A 22 -13.62 -24.18 -1.78
C GLY A 22 -14.19 -22.87 -2.30
N PHE A 23 -13.34 -21.92 -2.70
CA PHE A 23 -13.77 -20.57 -3.14
C PHE A 23 -14.51 -20.53 -4.49
N GLU A 24 -14.52 -21.59 -5.26
CA GLU A 24 -15.32 -21.76 -6.49
C GLU A 24 -15.19 -20.59 -7.49
N ASN A 25 -14.01 -19.96 -7.60
CA ASN A 25 -13.72 -18.78 -8.42
C ASN A 25 -14.56 -17.52 -8.07
N LYS A 26 -15.16 -17.47 -6.89
CA LYS A 26 -15.88 -16.28 -6.40
C LYS A 26 -15.04 -15.40 -5.49
N GLU A 27 -14.09 -16.00 -4.82
CA GLU A 27 -13.11 -15.31 -3.96
C GLU A 27 -11.71 -15.82 -4.29
N PHE A 28 -10.72 -14.96 -4.10
CA PHE A 28 -9.33 -15.25 -4.45
C PHE A 28 -8.42 -14.91 -3.29
N ILE A 29 -7.60 -15.87 -2.87
CA ILE A 29 -6.60 -15.63 -1.85
C ILE A 29 -5.41 -14.87 -2.46
N THR A 30 -4.98 -13.79 -1.83
CA THR A 30 -3.90 -12.95 -2.34
C THR A 30 -2.68 -12.93 -1.44
N ALA A 31 -2.87 -13.07 -0.12
CA ALA A 31 -1.81 -13.09 0.88
C ALA A 31 -2.18 -13.98 2.06
N CYS A 32 -1.18 -14.47 2.76
CA CYS A 32 -1.32 -15.15 4.04
C CYS A 32 -0.56 -14.39 5.13
N ALA A 33 -1.11 -14.38 6.35
CA ALA A 33 -0.44 -13.90 7.53
C ALA A 33 -0.20 -15.09 8.48
N ILE A 34 1.04 -15.32 8.87
CA ILE A 34 1.43 -16.40 9.79
C ILE A 34 1.83 -15.78 11.12
N SER A 35 1.22 -16.24 12.20
CA SER A 35 1.57 -15.83 13.56
C SER A 35 2.09 -17.02 14.37
N GLY A 36 3.19 -16.85 15.08
CA GLY A 36 3.83 -17.86 15.92
C GLY A 36 4.99 -18.57 15.23
N ASP A 37 5.57 -19.55 15.93
CA ASP A 37 6.73 -20.28 15.44
C ASP A 37 6.35 -21.19 14.27
N VAL A 38 7.06 -21.03 13.15
CA VAL A 38 6.97 -21.97 12.02
C VAL A 38 7.67 -23.26 12.44
N GLN A 39 6.91 -24.35 12.60
CA GLN A 39 7.50 -25.65 12.82
C GLN A 39 7.68 -26.38 11.49
N GLU A 40 8.91 -26.79 11.19
CA GLU A 40 9.16 -27.74 10.11
C GLU A 40 8.47 -29.06 10.45
N GLY A 41 7.45 -29.40 9.75
CA GLY A 41 6.66 -30.61 9.95
C GLY A 41 6.22 -31.22 8.62
N LYS A 42 5.91 -32.51 8.66
CA LYS A 42 5.28 -33.16 7.49
C LYS A 42 3.95 -32.50 7.22
N VAL A 43 3.81 -31.88 6.07
CA VAL A 43 2.54 -31.35 5.59
C VAL A 43 1.54 -32.50 5.53
N ARG A 44 0.54 -32.47 6.42
CA ARG A 44 -0.61 -33.36 6.30
C ARG A 44 -1.49 -32.74 5.21
N ASN A 45 -1.78 -33.50 4.17
CA ASN A 45 -2.82 -33.12 3.22
C ASN A 45 -4.16 -33.01 3.98
N LEU A 46 -4.49 -31.82 4.39
CA LEU A 46 -5.79 -31.52 4.99
C LEU A 46 -6.82 -31.56 3.85
N ARG A 47 -7.51 -32.70 3.72
CA ARG A 47 -8.71 -32.82 2.89
C ARG A 47 -9.91 -32.22 3.65
N LEU A 48 -9.77 -31.00 4.13
CA LEU A 48 -10.88 -30.25 4.70
C LEU A 48 -11.60 -29.55 3.54
N LYS A 49 -12.70 -30.14 3.09
CA LYS A 49 -13.70 -29.36 2.37
C LYS A 49 -14.44 -28.51 3.40
N VAL A 50 -14.00 -27.31 3.60
CA VAL A 50 -14.74 -26.33 4.39
C VAL A 50 -15.91 -25.85 3.52
N PRO A 51 -17.16 -25.86 4.02
CA PRO A 51 -18.26 -25.31 3.24
C PRO A 51 -18.00 -23.83 2.96
N PHE A 52 -18.00 -23.48 1.68
CA PHE A 52 -17.81 -22.09 1.25
C PHE A 52 -19.06 -21.27 1.61
N VAL A 53 -18.84 -20.16 2.31
CA VAL A 53 -19.84 -19.14 2.57
C VAL A 53 -19.36 -17.86 1.90
N CYS A 54 -20.03 -17.44 0.82
CA CYS A 54 -19.67 -16.22 0.10
C CYS A 54 -19.80 -14.99 1.01
N GLY A 55 -18.81 -14.11 0.96
CA GLY A 55 -18.81 -12.86 1.75
C GLY A 55 -19.84 -11.83 1.24
N THR A 56 -20.48 -12.08 0.09
CA THR A 56 -21.51 -11.22 -0.51
C THR A 56 -22.57 -12.06 -1.21
N ASP A 57 -23.82 -11.61 -1.15
CA ASP A 57 -24.94 -12.24 -1.87
C ASP A 57 -24.93 -11.87 -3.36
N TYR A 58 -24.19 -10.82 -3.73
CA TYR A 58 -24.05 -10.36 -5.10
C TYR A 58 -22.66 -10.71 -5.63
N PHE A 59 -22.64 -11.43 -6.75
CA PHE A 59 -21.41 -11.78 -7.47
C PHE A 59 -21.62 -11.58 -8.97
N GLU A 60 -20.75 -10.82 -9.59
CA GLU A 60 -20.68 -10.66 -11.04
C GLU A 60 -19.34 -11.19 -11.53
N ALA A 61 -19.39 -12.22 -12.36
CA ALA A 61 -18.18 -12.82 -12.93
C ALA A 61 -17.47 -11.82 -13.84
N ASN A 62 -16.16 -11.67 -13.66
CA ASN A 62 -15.33 -10.83 -14.48
C ASN A 62 -14.14 -11.62 -15.02
N GLN A 63 -14.22 -12.00 -16.28
CA GLN A 63 -13.21 -12.82 -16.94
C GLN A 63 -11.82 -12.18 -16.90
N PHE A 64 -11.70 -10.86 -17.02
CA PHE A 64 -10.41 -10.18 -16.98
C PHE A 64 -9.76 -10.29 -15.60
N LEU A 65 -10.54 -10.18 -14.52
CA LEU A 65 -10.03 -10.38 -13.17
C LEU A 65 -9.59 -11.81 -12.93
N GLU A 66 -10.36 -12.79 -13.38
CA GLU A 66 -10.03 -14.22 -13.25
C GLU A 66 -8.76 -14.57 -14.01
N GLU A 67 -8.66 -14.18 -15.29
CA GLU A 67 -7.46 -14.40 -16.10
C GLU A 67 -6.23 -13.65 -15.53
N GLY A 68 -6.40 -12.41 -15.12
CA GLY A 68 -5.35 -11.61 -14.49
C GLY A 68 -4.84 -12.27 -13.22
N TYR A 69 -5.74 -12.73 -12.35
CA TYR A 69 -5.39 -13.44 -11.14
C TYR A 69 -4.63 -14.74 -11.44
N GLN A 70 -5.14 -15.57 -12.34
CA GLN A 70 -4.49 -16.84 -12.71
C GLN A 70 -3.08 -16.62 -13.26
N LYS A 71 -2.90 -15.67 -14.18
CA LYS A 71 -1.61 -15.37 -14.79
C LYS A 71 -0.59 -14.85 -13.79
N THR A 72 -1.01 -14.00 -12.86
CA THR A 72 -0.12 -13.36 -11.89
C THR A 72 0.11 -14.20 -10.63
N SER A 73 -0.80 -15.13 -10.30
CA SER A 73 -0.69 -16.01 -9.12
C SER A 73 0.47 -17.00 -9.19
N VAL A 74 0.94 -17.34 -10.40
CA VAL A 74 2.06 -18.28 -10.62
C VAL A 74 3.41 -17.57 -10.72
N GLN A 75 3.40 -16.24 -10.82
CA GLN A 75 4.63 -15.45 -10.82
C GLN A 75 5.22 -15.42 -9.40
N LYS A 76 6.54 -15.44 -9.32
CA LYS A 76 7.26 -15.31 -8.04
C LYS A 76 7.93 -13.94 -7.97
N SER A 77 7.84 -13.31 -6.81
CA SER A 77 8.59 -12.10 -6.51
C SER A 77 10.07 -12.39 -6.24
N ARG A 78 10.85 -11.33 -6.14
CA ARG A 78 12.22 -11.42 -5.60
C ARG A 78 12.15 -11.87 -4.14
N GLN A 79 13.26 -12.42 -3.63
CA GLN A 79 13.35 -12.84 -2.24
C GLN A 79 14.30 -11.91 -1.46
N GLN A 80 13.99 -11.69 -0.21
CA GLN A 80 14.79 -10.92 0.74
C GLN A 80 14.85 -11.62 2.09
N GLU A 81 15.75 -11.17 2.96
CA GLU A 81 15.77 -11.59 4.36
C GLU A 81 14.51 -11.09 5.08
N LEU A 82 13.93 -11.94 5.93
CA LEU A 82 12.80 -11.58 6.77
C LEU A 82 13.25 -10.63 7.87
N VAL A 83 12.80 -9.39 7.79
CA VAL A 83 13.08 -8.36 8.80
C VAL A 83 11.77 -7.78 9.31
N PHE A 84 11.63 -7.67 10.63
CA PHE A 84 10.45 -7.10 11.25
C PHE A 84 10.60 -5.59 11.46
N PRO A 85 9.54 -4.79 11.16
CA PRO A 85 9.56 -3.37 11.44
C PRO A 85 9.57 -3.11 12.95
N GLN A 86 10.16 -1.98 13.34
CA GLN A 86 10.15 -1.52 14.73
C GLN A 86 9.43 -0.19 14.81
N PHE A 87 8.35 -0.16 15.58
CA PHE A 87 7.54 1.03 15.78
C PHE A 87 7.45 1.35 17.29
N ASP A 88 7.68 2.61 17.62
CA ASP A 88 7.51 3.14 18.97
C ASP A 88 6.20 3.93 19.06
N PHE A 89 5.09 3.20 19.12
CA PHE A 89 3.76 3.77 19.27
C PHE A 89 3.20 3.46 20.66
N ASP A 90 2.60 4.47 21.30
CA ASP A 90 1.72 4.21 22.44
C ASP A 90 0.58 3.28 22.00
N LYS A 91 0.42 2.18 22.75
CA LYS A 91 -0.48 1.09 22.38
C LYS A 91 -1.94 1.52 22.34
N ASP A 92 -2.38 2.28 23.34
CA ASP A 92 -3.79 2.66 23.46
C ASP A 92 -4.15 3.70 22.40
N LYS A 93 -3.26 4.68 22.18
CA LYS A 93 -3.42 5.66 21.11
C LYS A 93 -3.39 5.01 19.73
N PHE A 94 -2.50 4.03 19.50
CA PHE A 94 -2.46 3.31 18.24
C PHE A 94 -3.74 2.50 18.00
N PHE A 95 -4.25 1.82 19.04
CA PHE A 95 -5.52 1.10 18.96
C PHE A 95 -6.68 2.05 18.61
N GLN A 96 -6.76 3.22 19.25
CA GLN A 96 -7.74 4.25 18.89
C GLN A 96 -7.57 4.70 17.44
N THR A 97 -6.33 4.90 16.98
CA THR A 97 -6.01 5.28 15.59
C THR A 97 -6.58 4.28 14.60
N VAL A 98 -6.39 2.98 14.84
CA VAL A 98 -6.93 1.91 13.98
C VAL A 98 -8.45 2.02 13.86
N TRP A 99 -9.16 2.26 14.97
CA TRP A 99 -10.62 2.40 14.97
C TRP A 99 -11.13 3.69 14.36
N MET A 100 -10.41 4.78 14.57
CA MET A 100 -10.81 6.13 14.14
C MET A 100 -10.42 6.46 12.69
N ARG A 101 -9.46 5.71 12.11
CA ARG A 101 -8.95 5.97 10.76
C ARG A 101 -10.07 6.02 9.72
N ARG A 102 -10.10 7.10 8.95
CA ARG A 102 -11.00 7.30 7.80
C ARG A 102 -10.23 7.94 6.65
N SER A 103 -10.68 7.68 5.43
CA SER A 103 -10.27 8.49 4.28
C SER A 103 -10.93 9.86 4.37
N ILE A 104 -10.13 10.91 4.41
CA ILE A 104 -10.67 12.26 4.34
C ILE A 104 -11.05 12.61 2.90
N ARG A 105 -12.04 13.46 2.72
CA ARG A 105 -12.54 13.84 1.40
C ARG A 105 -12.22 15.29 1.00
N ARG A 106 -11.73 16.08 1.94
CA ARG A 106 -11.34 17.48 1.72
C ARG A 106 -10.21 17.84 2.69
N PHE A 107 -9.24 18.60 2.21
CA PHE A 107 -8.19 19.20 3.02
C PHE A 107 -8.42 20.70 3.18
N GLN A 108 -7.93 21.26 4.28
CA GLN A 108 -8.04 22.69 4.61
C GLN A 108 -6.99 23.56 3.91
N LYS A 109 -6.13 22.98 3.07
CA LYS A 109 -5.00 23.64 2.38
C LYS A 109 -4.00 24.28 3.33
N GLN A 110 -3.92 23.78 4.55
CA GLN A 110 -2.92 24.20 5.53
C GLN A 110 -1.62 23.42 5.36
N PRO A 111 -0.46 23.98 5.73
CA PRO A 111 0.78 23.24 5.74
C PRO A 111 0.76 22.19 6.86
N ILE A 112 1.47 21.11 6.64
CA ILE A 112 1.90 20.19 7.70
C ILE A 112 3.31 20.57 8.13
N THR A 113 3.71 20.20 9.35
CA THR A 113 5.06 20.46 9.81
C THR A 113 6.10 19.58 9.10
N GLN A 114 7.33 20.06 9.03
CA GLN A 114 8.43 19.26 8.51
C GLN A 114 8.62 17.96 9.32
N GLU A 115 8.44 18.03 10.63
CA GLU A 115 8.57 16.90 11.54
C GLU A 115 7.54 15.82 11.21
N ASP A 116 6.29 16.18 10.98
CA ASP A 116 5.23 15.23 10.61
C ASP A 116 5.47 14.58 9.25
N TYR A 117 5.94 15.37 8.28
CA TYR A 117 6.34 14.82 6.98
C TYR A 117 7.46 13.77 7.14
N TRP A 118 8.50 14.09 7.90
CA TRP A 118 9.61 13.14 8.12
C TRP A 118 9.18 11.90 8.88
N ARG A 119 8.31 12.02 9.87
CA ARG A 119 7.73 10.86 10.57
C ARG A 119 7.04 9.92 9.61
N ILE A 120 6.24 10.44 8.69
CA ILE A 120 5.57 9.61 7.69
C ILE A 120 6.60 8.91 6.79
N MET A 121 7.59 9.65 6.27
CA MET A 121 8.60 9.09 5.37
C MET A 121 9.46 8.03 6.07
N GLN A 122 9.94 8.27 7.29
CA GLN A 122 10.72 7.31 8.07
C GLN A 122 9.95 6.01 8.36
N HIS A 123 8.65 6.10 8.59
CA HIS A 123 7.84 4.90 8.79
C HIS A 123 7.64 4.13 7.48
N LEU A 124 7.60 4.81 6.33
CA LEU A 124 7.54 4.15 5.04
C LEU A 124 8.82 3.38 4.69
N GLU A 125 9.97 3.82 5.20
CA GLU A 125 11.26 3.14 5.04
C GLU A 125 11.42 1.89 5.92
N GLN A 126 10.56 1.71 6.93
CA GLN A 126 10.60 0.50 7.76
C GLN A 126 10.32 -0.77 6.93
N PRO A 127 11.03 -1.88 7.19
CA PRO A 127 10.84 -3.11 6.43
C PRO A 127 9.40 -3.62 6.53
N LEU A 128 9.01 -4.43 5.57
CA LEU A 128 7.79 -5.24 5.66
C LEU A 128 8.14 -6.63 6.20
N PRO A 129 7.30 -7.23 7.04
CA PRO A 129 7.56 -8.54 7.62
C PRO A 129 7.28 -9.66 6.62
N THR A 130 8.02 -9.68 5.52
CA THR A 130 7.90 -10.63 4.41
C THR A 130 9.24 -10.94 3.77
N GLU A 131 9.42 -12.17 3.32
CA GLU A 131 10.56 -12.58 2.49
C GLU A 131 10.34 -12.24 1.00
N ASN A 132 9.12 -11.87 0.62
CA ASN A 132 8.80 -11.50 -0.74
C ASN A 132 9.11 -10.02 -0.99
N LEU A 133 9.87 -9.72 -2.03
CA LEU A 133 10.29 -8.36 -2.36
C LEU A 133 9.83 -7.95 -3.76
N GLU A 134 9.13 -6.83 -3.81
CA GLU A 134 9.03 -5.98 -4.98
C GLU A 134 9.44 -4.56 -4.57
N GLU A 135 10.35 -3.97 -5.30
CA GLU A 135 10.86 -2.65 -4.98
C GLU A 135 9.80 -1.58 -5.28
N ILE A 136 9.44 -0.82 -4.26
CA ILE A 136 8.53 0.32 -4.39
C ILE A 136 9.31 1.62 -4.19
N GLU A 137 9.39 2.41 -5.24
CA GLU A 137 9.92 3.76 -5.17
C GLU A 137 8.83 4.74 -4.75
N ILE A 138 9.17 5.70 -3.90
CA ILE A 138 8.23 6.69 -3.40
C ILE A 138 8.60 8.05 -3.95
N TYR A 139 7.68 8.61 -4.73
CA TYR A 139 7.74 9.99 -5.20
C TYR A 139 6.79 10.84 -4.36
N SER A 140 7.27 11.99 -3.90
CA SER A 140 6.49 12.95 -3.13
C SER A 140 6.33 14.24 -3.90
N VAL A 141 5.10 14.66 -4.18
CA VAL A 141 4.83 16.00 -4.66
C VAL A 141 4.48 16.85 -3.45
N VAL A 142 5.44 17.63 -3.00
CA VAL A 142 5.32 18.51 -1.83
C VAL A 142 4.68 19.82 -2.28
N HIS A 143 3.54 20.16 -1.69
CA HIS A 143 2.82 21.40 -1.95
C HIS A 143 2.94 22.38 -0.79
N ARG A 144 2.76 21.90 0.45
CA ARG A 144 2.67 22.70 1.67
C ARG A 144 3.24 21.94 2.87
N VAL A 145 4.56 21.92 2.97
CA VAL A 145 5.28 21.40 4.15
C VAL A 145 6.18 22.53 4.67
N GLU A 146 6.07 22.87 5.94
CA GLU A 146 6.90 23.89 6.56
C GLU A 146 8.39 23.56 6.43
N GLY A 147 9.18 24.52 5.99
CA GLY A 147 10.64 24.36 5.85
C GLY A 147 11.10 23.49 4.67
N ILE A 148 10.17 22.93 3.87
CA ILE A 148 10.50 22.17 2.65
C ILE A 148 9.97 22.93 1.44
N SER A 149 10.84 23.11 0.44
CA SER A 149 10.46 23.79 -0.81
C SER A 149 9.41 22.98 -1.56
N PRO A 150 8.37 23.61 -2.11
CA PRO A 150 7.44 22.92 -2.98
C PRO A 150 8.15 22.31 -4.20
N GLY A 151 7.77 21.08 -4.54
CA GLY A 151 8.44 20.38 -5.65
C GLY A 151 8.11 18.90 -5.72
N LEU A 152 8.69 18.25 -6.73
CA LEU A 152 8.71 16.82 -6.91
C LEU A 152 10.00 16.25 -6.29
N TYR A 153 9.84 15.26 -5.44
CA TYR A 153 10.94 14.57 -4.74
C TYR A 153 10.89 13.06 -5.01
N LYS A 154 12.06 12.45 -5.07
CA LYS A 154 12.24 11.00 -4.96
C LYS A 154 12.97 10.71 -3.65
N GLY A 155 12.28 10.08 -2.69
CA GLY A 155 12.76 10.04 -1.32
C GLY A 155 13.03 11.45 -0.78
N MET A 156 14.29 11.74 -0.43
CA MET A 156 14.74 13.06 0.04
C MET A 156 15.28 13.97 -1.07
N HIS A 157 15.43 13.45 -2.28
CA HIS A 157 16.08 14.17 -3.37
C HIS A 157 15.06 15.00 -4.16
N LEU A 158 15.29 16.33 -4.24
CA LEU A 158 14.49 17.23 -5.08
C LEU A 158 14.83 16.97 -6.56
N ILE A 159 13.84 16.54 -7.34
CA ILE A 159 13.95 16.35 -8.79
C ILE A 159 13.61 17.65 -9.50
N LYS A 160 12.48 18.26 -9.16
CA LYS A 160 11.95 19.44 -9.83
C LYS A 160 11.33 20.40 -8.82
N ALA A 161 11.84 21.62 -8.74
CA ALA A 161 11.27 22.66 -7.88
C ALA A 161 10.06 23.31 -8.56
N GLY A 162 9.03 23.63 -7.76
CA GLY A 162 7.84 24.33 -8.23
C GLY A 162 6.57 23.92 -7.51
N ASN A 163 5.53 24.72 -7.70
CA ASN A 163 4.20 24.37 -7.20
C ASN A 163 3.46 23.53 -8.25
N PHE A 164 3.20 22.28 -7.94
CA PHE A 164 2.55 21.31 -8.83
C PHE A 164 1.13 20.94 -8.37
N SER A 165 0.50 21.69 -7.48
CA SER A 165 -0.84 21.37 -6.93
C SER A 165 -1.87 21.13 -8.03
N GLU A 166 -1.98 22.05 -9.02
CA GLU A 166 -2.93 21.91 -10.11
C GLU A 166 -2.56 20.74 -11.04
N LYS A 167 -1.26 20.55 -11.33
CA LYS A 167 -0.80 19.40 -12.13
C LYS A 167 -1.14 18.08 -11.43
N THR A 168 -0.90 17.98 -10.12
CA THR A 168 -1.18 16.79 -9.34
C THR A 168 -2.69 16.50 -9.27
N GLY A 169 -3.50 17.55 -9.10
CA GLY A 169 -4.96 17.42 -9.18
C GLY A 169 -5.42 16.88 -10.53
N TYR A 170 -4.86 17.41 -11.62
CA TYR A 170 -5.12 16.92 -12.98
C TYR A 170 -4.71 15.45 -13.15
N LEU A 171 -3.47 15.11 -12.77
CA LEU A 171 -2.97 13.73 -12.87
C LEU A 171 -3.85 12.73 -12.14
N CYS A 172 -4.41 13.10 -10.99
CA CYS A 172 -5.36 12.30 -10.24
C CYS A 172 -6.82 12.48 -10.73
N ILE A 173 -7.03 12.57 -12.03
CA ILE A 173 -8.35 12.70 -12.70
C ILE A 173 -9.15 13.89 -12.14
N ASN A 174 -8.51 15.07 -12.11
CA ASN A 174 -9.06 16.33 -11.63
C ASN A 174 -9.61 16.26 -10.19
N GLN A 175 -9.08 15.40 -9.35
CA GLN A 175 -9.51 15.27 -7.96
C GLN A 175 -8.96 16.42 -7.10
N ALA A 176 -9.85 17.20 -6.51
CA ALA A 176 -9.49 18.28 -5.60
C ALA A 176 -8.68 17.81 -4.40
N ILE A 177 -8.86 16.55 -3.97
CA ILE A 177 -8.15 15.99 -2.82
C ILE A 177 -6.64 15.91 -3.06
N ALA A 178 -6.19 15.60 -4.27
CA ALA A 178 -4.77 15.63 -4.63
C ALA A 178 -4.25 17.07 -4.72
N ARG A 179 -4.99 17.95 -5.39
CA ARG A 179 -4.64 19.38 -5.54
C ARG A 179 -4.52 20.11 -4.19
N ASP A 180 -5.44 19.81 -3.27
CA ASP A 180 -5.59 20.54 -2.00
C ASP A 180 -4.79 19.91 -0.86
N SER A 181 -4.12 18.76 -1.09
CA SER A 181 -3.25 18.09 -0.12
C SER A 181 -2.01 18.90 0.22
N ALA A 182 -1.39 18.63 1.36
CA ALA A 182 -0.05 19.16 1.67
C ALA A 182 1.04 18.39 0.91
N VAL A 183 0.86 17.08 0.74
CA VAL A 183 1.73 16.19 -0.02
C VAL A 183 0.89 15.16 -0.77
N THR A 184 1.26 14.86 -2.01
CA THR A 184 0.77 13.68 -2.72
C THR A 184 1.92 12.71 -2.93
N LEU A 185 1.76 11.48 -2.49
CA LEU A 185 2.69 10.39 -2.73
C LEU A 185 2.24 9.57 -3.95
N PHE A 186 3.21 9.15 -4.76
CA PHE A 186 3.04 8.14 -5.80
C PHE A 186 3.98 6.97 -5.51
N LEU A 187 3.43 5.77 -5.44
CA LEU A 187 4.15 4.53 -5.24
C LEU A 187 4.34 3.87 -6.60
N VAL A 188 5.59 3.64 -6.96
CA VAL A 188 5.99 3.28 -8.32
C VAL A 188 6.87 2.04 -8.29
N SER A 189 6.74 1.14 -9.26
CA SER A 189 7.53 -0.10 -9.34
C SER A 189 7.77 -0.55 -10.76
N ASP A 190 8.90 -1.25 -10.97
CA ASP A 190 9.21 -2.08 -12.13
C ASP A 190 9.08 -3.57 -11.82
N TYR A 191 8.03 -3.94 -11.18
CA TYR A 191 7.76 -5.25 -10.58
C TYR A 191 8.06 -6.45 -11.50
N ILE A 192 8.36 -7.59 -10.86
CA ILE A 192 8.34 -8.92 -11.49
C ILE A 192 6.98 -9.58 -11.28
N ASN A 193 6.44 -9.47 -10.06
CA ASN A 193 5.12 -9.97 -9.71
C ASN A 193 4.16 -8.82 -9.40
N TYR A 194 3.25 -8.53 -10.32
CA TYR A 194 2.26 -7.46 -10.19
C TYR A 194 1.41 -7.58 -8.92
N GLN A 195 0.92 -8.79 -8.59
CA GLN A 195 0.10 -8.97 -7.39
C GLN A 195 0.89 -8.60 -6.12
N THR A 196 2.12 -9.09 -6.00
CA THR A 196 2.97 -8.78 -4.85
C THR A 196 3.28 -7.29 -4.76
N ALA A 197 3.60 -6.64 -5.89
CA ALA A 197 3.85 -5.21 -5.93
C ALA A 197 2.62 -4.40 -5.47
N MET A 198 1.43 -4.73 -5.96
CA MET A 198 0.19 -4.07 -5.55
C MET A 198 -0.14 -4.29 -4.07
N GLN A 199 0.13 -5.48 -3.53
CA GLN A 199 -0.07 -5.78 -2.12
C GLN A 199 0.90 -5.01 -1.23
N ILE A 200 2.17 -4.92 -1.62
CA ILE A 200 3.18 -4.11 -0.93
C ILE A 200 2.80 -2.63 -0.98
N ALA A 201 2.40 -2.11 -2.14
CA ALA A 201 1.91 -0.74 -2.27
C ALA A 201 0.69 -0.46 -1.37
N GLY A 202 -0.26 -1.40 -1.30
CA GLY A 202 -1.41 -1.33 -0.40
C GLY A 202 -1.01 -1.37 1.08
N PHE A 203 -0.02 -2.19 1.44
CA PHE A 203 0.51 -2.26 2.80
C PHE A 203 1.18 -0.95 3.21
N LEU A 204 2.02 -0.38 2.33
CA LEU A 204 2.62 0.94 2.54
C LEU A 204 1.55 2.03 2.64
N GLY A 205 0.53 1.97 1.80
CA GLY A 205 -0.61 2.88 1.86
C GLY A 205 -1.34 2.82 3.22
N GLN A 206 -1.60 1.62 3.74
CA GLN A 206 -2.19 1.47 5.08
C GLN A 206 -1.26 2.01 6.18
N ARG A 207 0.06 1.85 6.02
CA ARG A 207 1.05 2.43 6.94
C ARG A 207 0.97 3.96 6.95
N VAL A 208 0.86 4.60 5.78
CA VAL A 208 0.62 6.06 5.68
C VAL A 208 -0.65 6.45 6.42
N TYR A 209 -1.74 5.71 6.24
CA TYR A 209 -2.99 5.98 6.94
C TYR A 209 -2.83 5.95 8.46
N LEU A 210 -2.19 4.92 9.00
CA LEU A 210 -2.04 4.75 10.44
C LEU A 210 -1.10 5.79 11.03
N VAL A 211 0.05 6.03 10.40
CA VAL A 211 1.03 7.01 10.87
C VAL A 211 0.45 8.42 10.83
N SER A 212 -0.15 8.82 9.71
CA SER A 212 -0.77 10.13 9.57
C SER A 212 -1.83 10.36 10.66
N ASN A 213 -2.78 9.43 10.81
CA ASN A 213 -3.84 9.58 11.81
C ASN A 213 -3.32 9.56 13.26
N TYR A 214 -2.27 8.78 13.53
CA TYR A 214 -1.66 8.74 14.87
C TYR A 214 -1.11 10.13 15.29
N TRP A 215 -0.58 10.89 14.33
CA TRP A 215 -0.05 12.24 14.53
C TRP A 215 -1.06 13.36 14.26
N GLY A 216 -2.35 13.01 14.05
CA GLY A 216 -3.41 14.01 13.83
C GLY A 216 -3.43 14.61 12.44
N ILE A 217 -2.71 13.99 11.49
CA ILE A 217 -2.73 14.31 10.08
C ILE A 217 -3.68 13.33 9.39
N HIS A 218 -4.25 13.75 8.28
CA HIS A 218 -5.18 12.91 7.54
C HIS A 218 -4.62 12.52 6.19
N CYS A 219 -5.15 11.43 5.62
CA CYS A 219 -4.81 11.04 4.27
C CYS A 219 -5.99 10.38 3.55
N SER A 220 -5.85 10.23 2.26
CA SER A 220 -6.76 9.48 1.42
C SER A 220 -6.00 8.80 0.29
N GLY A 221 -6.27 7.50 0.09
CA GLY A 221 -5.82 6.78 -1.09
C GLY A 221 -6.58 7.25 -2.34
N ILE A 222 -5.88 7.31 -3.45
CA ILE A 222 -6.37 7.69 -4.76
C ILE A 222 -6.04 6.54 -5.71
N GLY A 223 -7.06 5.86 -6.20
CA GLY A 223 -6.92 4.71 -7.10
C GLY A 223 -7.12 5.05 -8.57
N ALA A 224 -7.35 6.34 -8.90
CA ALA A 224 -7.59 6.76 -10.27
C ALA A 224 -6.70 7.95 -10.63
N TYR A 225 -5.83 7.76 -11.62
CA TYR A 225 -4.89 8.74 -12.16
C TYR A 225 -4.62 8.41 -13.64
N TYR A 226 -4.05 9.35 -14.37
CA TYR A 226 -3.59 9.15 -15.74
C TYR A 226 -2.17 8.55 -15.70
N ASP A 227 -2.05 7.26 -15.99
CA ASP A 227 -0.81 6.50 -15.82
C ASP A 227 0.34 7.10 -16.62
N ASP A 228 0.18 7.23 -17.93
CA ASP A 228 1.24 7.72 -18.83
C ASP A 228 1.70 9.14 -18.49
N GLU A 229 0.75 10.05 -18.26
CA GLU A 229 1.07 11.44 -17.91
C GLU A 229 1.70 11.56 -16.50
N THR A 230 1.36 10.61 -15.60
CA THR A 230 1.96 10.56 -14.28
C THR A 230 3.39 10.06 -14.38
N GLN A 231 3.66 9.02 -15.15
CA GLN A 231 5.02 8.53 -15.44
C GLN A 231 5.90 9.63 -16.05
N GLU A 232 5.38 10.34 -17.06
CA GLU A 232 6.07 11.46 -17.68
C GLU A 232 6.40 12.58 -16.67
N PHE A 233 5.43 12.96 -15.83
CA PHE A 233 5.62 13.97 -14.80
C PHE A 233 6.65 13.57 -13.75
N LEU A 234 6.65 12.31 -13.33
CA LEU A 234 7.58 11.73 -12.36
C LEU A 234 8.98 11.46 -12.96
N GLU A 235 9.14 11.59 -14.27
CA GLU A 235 10.37 11.29 -15.01
C GLU A 235 10.82 9.83 -14.82
N THR A 236 9.86 8.90 -14.91
CA THR A 236 10.08 7.46 -14.74
C THR A 236 9.40 6.66 -15.84
N ASN A 237 9.93 5.47 -16.12
CA ASN A 237 9.30 4.46 -16.99
C ASN A 237 8.66 3.30 -16.19
N LYS A 238 8.63 3.43 -14.86
CA LYS A 238 8.04 2.42 -13.96
C LYS A 238 6.55 2.67 -13.79
N ASP A 239 5.80 1.62 -13.51
CA ASP A 239 4.36 1.72 -13.34
C ASP A 239 3.98 2.39 -12.01
N VAL A 240 3.00 3.27 -12.06
CA VAL A 240 2.41 3.90 -10.88
C VAL A 240 1.37 2.93 -10.30
N LEU A 241 1.60 2.43 -9.11
CA LEU A 241 0.74 1.44 -8.48
C LEU A 241 -0.34 2.05 -7.59
N TYR A 242 -0.02 3.15 -6.92
CA TYR A 242 -0.93 3.78 -5.96
C TYR A 242 -0.57 5.23 -5.72
N ALA A 243 -1.57 6.07 -5.52
CA ALA A 243 -1.38 7.44 -5.10
C ALA A 243 -2.07 7.73 -3.77
N MET A 244 -1.49 8.62 -2.96
CA MET A 244 -2.03 9.01 -1.66
C MET A 244 -1.89 10.50 -1.42
N ALA A 245 -2.96 11.14 -1.02
CA ALA A 245 -2.98 12.55 -0.62
C ALA A 245 -2.92 12.66 0.91
N ILE A 246 -2.07 13.56 1.42
CA ILE A 246 -1.83 13.79 2.85
C ILE A 246 -2.02 15.27 3.16
N GLY A 247 -2.67 15.59 4.27
CA GLY A 247 -2.92 16.99 4.65
C GLY A 247 -3.78 17.14 5.91
N ILE A 248 -4.19 18.36 6.21
CA ILE A 248 -5.06 18.74 7.32
C ILE A 248 -6.41 19.21 6.80
#